data_d2486b48dcd05cee58108ae4d1f2ad94
#
_entry.id   d2486b48dcd05cee58108ae4d1f2ad94
#
_cell.length_a   1.000
_cell.length_b   1.000
_cell.length_c   1.000
_cell.angle_alpha   90.00
_cell.angle_beta   90.00
_cell.angle_gamma   90.00
#
_symmetry.space_group_name_H-M   'P 1'
#
loop_
_entity.id
_entity.type
_entity.pdbx_description
1 polymer ?
#
loop_
_entity_poly.entity_id
_entity_poly.type
_entity_poly.pdbx_seq_one_letter_code
_entity_poly.pdbx_strand_id
1 'polypeptide(L)'
;MIFLRSTMFAGIAVLGVAMAPAGLFAQPKAKPTLDYDFYKARIEPIFLTKKAGHTRCVVCHSESNNFFKLEPLSAGAKAWNDEQSRKNFETVSKLVNPGDPMVSRLLMHPLAPEGGGDVFHSGGRQFMSVKDPDWKTMAAFVNGATLGGLSKKN
;
A
#
# COMPACT_ATOMS: atom_id res chain seq x y z
N MET A 1 91.31 20.48 -20.51
CA MET A 1 89.98 21.06 -20.64
C MET A 1 88.96 19.93 -20.62
N ILE A 2 88.30 19.75 -19.48
CA ILE A 2 87.33 18.66 -19.26
C ILE A 2 85.94 19.27 -19.24
N PHE A 3 85.13 18.94 -20.21
CA PHE A 3 83.72 19.40 -20.23
C PHE A 3 82.81 18.39 -19.50
N LEU A 4 82.26 18.81 -18.36
CA LEU A 4 81.28 18.08 -17.57
C LEU A 4 79.87 18.26 -18.21
N ARG A 5 79.29 17.19 -18.69
CA ARG A 5 77.90 17.20 -19.16
C ARG A 5 77.00 16.87 -18.00
N SER A 6 76.16 17.83 -17.62
CA SER A 6 75.08 17.69 -16.65
C SER A 6 73.82 17.09 -17.33
N THR A 7 73.42 15.90 -16.95
CA THR A 7 72.13 15.26 -17.37
C THR A 7 71.03 15.63 -16.41
N MET A 8 70.06 16.42 -16.87
CA MET A 8 68.81 16.69 -16.15
C MET A 8 67.85 15.49 -16.29
N PHE A 9 67.52 14.84 -15.20
CA PHE A 9 66.42 13.88 -15.13
C PHE A 9 65.12 14.64 -14.87
N ALA A 10 64.20 14.64 -15.87
CA ALA A 10 62.85 15.13 -15.71
C ALA A 10 61.99 14.02 -15.07
N GLY A 11 61.61 14.22 -13.83
CA GLY A 11 60.69 13.32 -13.11
C GLY A 11 59.24 13.55 -13.59
N ILE A 12 58.61 12.54 -14.18
CA ILE A 12 57.19 12.54 -14.53
C ILE A 12 56.40 12.12 -13.28
N ALA A 13 55.71 13.08 -12.66
CA ALA A 13 54.76 12.79 -11.57
C ALA A 13 53.46 12.25 -12.18
N VAL A 14 53.17 10.96 -12.00
CA VAL A 14 51.89 10.35 -12.37
C VAL A 14 50.88 10.65 -11.23
N LEU A 15 49.94 11.58 -11.47
CA LEU A 15 48.80 11.77 -10.57
C LEU A 15 47.83 10.59 -10.76
N GLY A 16 47.80 9.68 -9.81
CA GLY A 16 46.83 8.63 -9.70
C GLY A 16 45.46 9.23 -9.28
N VAL A 17 44.51 9.29 -10.20
CA VAL A 17 43.10 9.61 -9.88
C VAL A 17 42.47 8.39 -9.21
N ALA A 18 42.32 8.45 -7.87
CA ALA A 18 41.57 7.45 -7.12
C ALA A 18 40.07 7.55 -7.49
N MET A 19 39.56 6.65 -8.33
CA MET A 19 38.14 6.49 -8.54
C MET A 19 37.50 5.90 -7.25
N ALA A 20 36.79 6.73 -6.50
CA ALA A 20 35.93 6.26 -5.41
C ALA A 20 34.81 5.38 -6.02
N PRO A 21 34.49 4.21 -5.42
CA PRO A 21 33.39 3.39 -5.90
C PRO A 21 32.10 4.20 -5.77
N ALA A 22 31.36 4.36 -6.87
CA ALA A 22 30.02 4.93 -6.87
C ALA A 22 29.15 4.09 -5.95
N GLY A 23 28.75 4.65 -4.79
CA GLY A 23 27.87 3.98 -3.84
C GLY A 23 26.62 3.53 -4.57
N LEU A 24 26.26 2.24 -4.47
CA LEU A 24 24.97 1.71 -4.88
C LEU A 24 23.89 2.35 -3.99
N PHE A 25 23.39 3.51 -4.38
CA PHE A 25 22.16 4.03 -3.80
C PHE A 25 21.03 3.12 -4.25
N ALA A 26 20.47 2.34 -3.32
CA ALA A 26 19.29 1.54 -3.58
C ALA A 26 18.18 2.47 -4.11
N GLN A 27 17.74 2.23 -5.33
CA GLN A 27 16.62 2.97 -5.94
C GLN A 27 15.38 2.75 -5.06
N PRO A 28 14.60 3.80 -4.73
CA PRO A 28 13.35 3.65 -4.01
C PRO A 28 12.46 2.66 -4.77
N LYS A 29 12.01 1.61 -4.09
CA LYS A 29 11.09 0.65 -4.69
C LYS A 29 9.82 1.37 -5.11
N ALA A 30 9.44 1.26 -6.38
CA ALA A 30 8.21 1.85 -6.90
C ALA A 30 7.01 1.37 -6.07
N LYS A 31 6.10 2.28 -5.73
CA LYS A 31 4.87 1.93 -5.01
C LYS A 31 4.01 1.03 -5.89
N PRO A 32 3.40 -0.03 -5.33
CA PRO A 32 2.52 -0.90 -6.10
C PRO A 32 1.27 -0.15 -6.56
N THR A 33 0.73 -0.55 -7.71
CA THR A 33 -0.55 -0.07 -8.21
C THR A 33 -1.67 -0.87 -7.55
N LEU A 34 -2.75 -0.21 -7.17
CA LEU A 34 -3.95 -0.88 -6.65
C LEU A 34 -4.74 -1.48 -7.82
N ASP A 35 -5.10 -2.75 -7.69
CA ASP A 35 -5.81 -3.50 -8.73
C ASP A 35 -7.33 -3.41 -8.52
N TYR A 36 -8.05 -2.88 -9.53
CA TYR A 36 -9.50 -2.72 -9.45
C TYR A 36 -10.24 -4.07 -9.44
N ASP A 37 -9.80 -5.03 -10.21
CA ASP A 37 -10.47 -6.34 -10.28
C ASP A 37 -10.31 -7.10 -8.96
N PHE A 38 -9.13 -7.02 -8.34
CA PHE A 38 -8.92 -7.53 -6.98
C PHE A 38 -9.82 -6.81 -5.98
N TYR A 39 -9.89 -5.48 -6.04
CA TYR A 39 -10.76 -4.68 -5.19
C TYR A 39 -12.21 -5.17 -5.29
N LYS A 40 -12.76 -5.22 -6.50
CA LYS A 40 -14.14 -5.63 -6.74
C LYS A 40 -14.42 -7.06 -6.26
N ALA A 41 -13.53 -8.00 -6.54
CA ALA A 41 -13.73 -9.40 -6.22
C ALA A 41 -13.44 -9.76 -4.76
N ARG A 42 -12.57 -9.02 -4.06
CA ARG A 42 -12.05 -9.40 -2.74
C ARG A 42 -12.29 -8.38 -1.63
N ILE A 43 -12.32 -7.08 -1.96
CA ILE A 43 -12.47 -6.02 -0.95
C ILE A 43 -13.94 -5.62 -0.78
N GLU A 44 -14.70 -5.44 -1.85
CA GLU A 44 -16.12 -5.12 -1.76
C GLU A 44 -16.92 -6.13 -0.93
N PRO A 45 -16.73 -7.46 -1.05
CA PRO A 45 -17.41 -8.43 -0.20
C PRO A 45 -17.17 -8.20 1.30
N ILE A 46 -15.98 -7.73 1.70
CA ILE A 46 -15.67 -7.42 3.11
C ILE A 46 -16.56 -6.29 3.61
N PHE A 47 -16.78 -5.25 2.81
CA PHE A 47 -17.63 -4.12 3.18
C PHE A 47 -19.13 -4.48 3.26
N LEU A 48 -19.54 -5.50 2.52
CA LEU A 48 -20.94 -5.96 2.43
C LEU A 48 -21.27 -7.07 3.42
N THR A 49 -20.27 -7.80 3.90
CA THR A 49 -20.47 -8.94 4.81
C THR A 49 -20.69 -8.47 6.25
N LYS A 50 -21.73 -9.01 6.91
CA LYS A 50 -21.97 -8.78 8.34
C LYS A 50 -21.06 -9.69 9.17
N LYS A 51 -20.27 -9.10 10.02
CA LYS A 51 -19.51 -9.82 11.06
C LYS A 51 -20.34 -9.95 12.35
N ALA A 52 -20.13 -11.01 13.11
CA ALA A 52 -20.77 -11.18 14.41
C ALA A 52 -20.46 -10.00 15.33
N GLY A 53 -21.48 -9.43 15.96
CA GLY A 53 -21.33 -8.27 16.85
C GLY A 53 -21.07 -6.92 16.17
N HIS A 54 -20.97 -6.86 14.82
CA HIS A 54 -20.67 -5.64 14.10
C HIS A 54 -21.70 -5.31 13.03
N THR A 55 -21.90 -4.02 12.76
CA THR A 55 -22.63 -3.54 11.59
C THR A 55 -21.72 -3.66 10.37
N ARG A 56 -22.32 -3.92 9.18
CA ARG A 56 -21.59 -3.92 7.90
C ARG A 56 -20.99 -2.54 7.64
N CYS A 57 -19.80 -2.49 7.07
CA CYS A 57 -19.11 -1.23 6.74
C CYS A 57 -20.02 -0.30 5.89
N VAL A 58 -20.68 -0.84 4.87
CA VAL A 58 -21.56 -0.08 3.97
C VAL A 58 -22.68 0.64 4.72
N VAL A 59 -23.24 0.08 5.78
CA VAL A 59 -24.39 0.69 6.49
C VAL A 59 -24.00 2.03 7.11
N CYS A 60 -22.85 2.12 7.77
CA CYS A 60 -22.39 3.37 8.35
C CYS A 60 -21.71 4.26 7.30
N HIS A 61 -20.96 3.68 6.38
CA HIS A 61 -20.16 4.44 5.43
C HIS A 61 -20.92 4.94 4.21
N SER A 62 -22.12 4.46 3.93
CA SER A 62 -23.00 5.08 2.91
C SER A 62 -23.72 6.34 3.44
N GLU A 63 -23.95 6.41 4.76
CA GLU A 63 -24.65 7.53 5.38
C GLU A 63 -23.70 8.62 5.93
N SER A 64 -22.42 8.31 6.12
CA SER A 64 -21.47 9.22 6.75
C SER A 64 -20.98 10.32 5.79
N ASN A 65 -20.61 11.46 6.37
CA ASN A 65 -19.95 12.57 5.66
C ASN A 65 -18.42 12.58 5.87
N ASN A 66 -17.82 11.43 6.19
CA ASN A 66 -16.38 11.31 6.33
C ASN A 66 -15.67 10.94 5.01
N PHE A 67 -14.35 10.89 5.04
CA PHE A 67 -13.54 10.59 3.85
C PHE A 67 -13.73 9.17 3.30
N PHE A 68 -14.24 8.24 4.12
CA PHE A 68 -14.62 6.88 3.67
C PHE A 68 -16.12 6.82 3.41
N LYS A 69 -16.60 7.55 2.41
CA LYS A 69 -18.00 7.50 1.99
C LYS A 69 -18.14 6.50 0.84
N LEU A 70 -18.92 5.45 1.08
CA LEU A 70 -19.29 4.45 0.07
C LEU A 70 -20.61 4.84 -0.60
N GLU A 71 -20.78 4.43 -1.84
CA GLU A 71 -22.07 4.52 -2.53
C GLU A 71 -23.12 3.66 -1.79
N PRO A 72 -24.34 4.14 -1.62
CA PRO A 72 -25.42 3.32 -1.08
C PRO A 72 -25.75 2.19 -2.06
N LEU A 73 -26.17 1.05 -1.52
CA LEU A 73 -26.70 -0.02 -2.37
C LEU A 73 -28.02 0.42 -3.00
N SER A 74 -28.21 0.10 -4.28
CA SER A 74 -29.49 0.27 -4.94
C SER A 74 -30.59 -0.56 -4.24
N ALA A 75 -31.84 -0.12 -4.30
CA ALA A 75 -32.94 -0.81 -3.63
C ALA A 75 -33.01 -2.29 -4.05
N GLY A 76 -32.97 -3.19 -3.06
CA GLY A 76 -32.98 -4.65 -3.27
C GLY A 76 -31.66 -5.26 -3.74
N ALA A 77 -30.63 -4.46 -4.04
CA ALA A 77 -29.34 -4.97 -4.47
C ALA A 77 -28.53 -5.53 -3.30
N LYS A 78 -27.80 -6.63 -3.57
CA LYS A 78 -26.85 -7.26 -2.62
C LYS A 78 -25.40 -6.87 -2.89
N ALA A 79 -25.14 -6.21 -4.02
CA ALA A 79 -23.81 -5.74 -4.43
C ALA A 79 -23.95 -4.42 -5.19
N TRP A 80 -22.87 -3.69 -5.31
CA TRP A 80 -22.81 -2.49 -6.13
C TRP A 80 -22.75 -2.82 -7.62
N ASN A 81 -23.33 -1.95 -8.44
CA ASN A 81 -23.11 -2.00 -9.89
C ASN A 81 -21.69 -1.49 -10.22
N ASP A 82 -21.30 -1.58 -11.49
CA ASP A 82 -19.92 -1.24 -11.90
C ASP A 82 -19.59 0.24 -11.69
N GLU A 83 -20.53 1.15 -11.92
CA GLU A 83 -20.34 2.58 -11.68
C GLU A 83 -20.12 2.88 -10.20
N GLN A 84 -20.96 2.33 -9.31
CA GLN A 84 -20.82 2.45 -7.87
C GLN A 84 -19.50 1.85 -7.36
N SER A 85 -19.13 0.67 -7.90
CA SER A 85 -17.86 0.01 -7.57
C SER A 85 -16.65 0.88 -7.93
N ARG A 86 -16.66 1.55 -9.07
CA ARG A 86 -15.56 2.46 -9.47
C ARG A 86 -15.45 3.67 -8.56
N LYS A 87 -16.58 4.30 -8.22
CA LYS A 87 -16.59 5.42 -7.25
C LYS A 87 -16.09 4.99 -5.88
N ASN A 88 -16.49 3.81 -5.42
CA ASN A 88 -16.00 3.24 -4.17
C ASN A 88 -14.50 2.94 -4.23
N PHE A 89 -14.00 2.40 -5.34
CA PHE A 89 -12.58 2.17 -5.54
C PHE A 89 -11.76 3.47 -5.46
N GLU A 90 -12.23 4.54 -6.10
CA GLU A 90 -11.58 5.86 -6.00
C GLU A 90 -11.55 6.38 -4.57
N THR A 91 -12.66 6.22 -3.82
CA THR A 91 -12.74 6.62 -2.41
C THR A 91 -11.78 5.81 -1.56
N VAL A 92 -11.77 4.49 -1.72
CA VAL A 92 -10.91 3.57 -0.98
C VAL A 92 -9.43 3.83 -1.28
N SER A 93 -9.09 4.09 -2.54
CA SER A 93 -7.72 4.36 -2.97
C SER A 93 -7.09 5.58 -2.26
N LYS A 94 -7.90 6.59 -1.93
CA LYS A 94 -7.46 7.79 -1.16
C LYS A 94 -7.09 7.48 0.29
N LEU A 95 -7.53 6.35 0.83
CA LEU A 95 -7.29 5.91 2.21
C LEU A 95 -6.15 4.90 2.31
N VAL A 96 -5.51 4.61 1.18
CA VAL A 96 -4.43 3.63 1.07
C VAL A 96 -3.10 4.33 0.82
N ASN A 97 -2.07 3.90 1.54
CA ASN A 97 -0.69 4.16 1.19
C ASN A 97 -0.12 2.90 0.51
N PRO A 98 -0.04 2.87 -0.83
CA PRO A 98 0.33 1.65 -1.54
C PRO A 98 1.69 1.10 -1.10
N GLY A 99 1.72 -0.19 -0.76
CA GLY A 99 2.88 -0.91 -0.25
C GLY A 99 3.05 -0.85 1.27
N ASP A 100 2.18 -0.10 1.99
CA ASP A 100 2.29 0.01 3.44
C ASP A 100 0.92 -0.11 4.13
N PRO A 101 0.49 -1.35 4.47
CA PRO A 101 -0.76 -1.60 5.17
C PRO A 101 -0.85 -0.91 6.54
N MET A 102 0.27 -0.82 7.28
CA MET A 102 0.28 -0.32 8.66
C MET A 102 0.21 1.20 8.77
N VAL A 103 0.27 1.94 7.66
CA VAL A 103 0.00 3.39 7.61
C VAL A 103 -1.18 3.73 6.71
N SER A 104 -1.85 2.71 6.16
CA SER A 104 -3.05 2.87 5.35
C SER A 104 -4.27 3.05 6.26
N ARG A 105 -4.89 4.23 6.22
CA ARG A 105 -6.04 4.55 7.07
C ARG A 105 -7.21 3.57 6.90
N LEU A 106 -7.38 3.04 5.69
CA LEU A 106 -8.37 2.00 5.39
C LEU A 106 -8.27 0.78 6.33
N LEU A 107 -7.05 0.39 6.72
CA LEU A 107 -6.79 -0.78 7.57
C LEU A 107 -6.60 -0.41 9.04
N MET A 108 -5.96 0.72 9.30
CA MET A 108 -5.60 1.10 10.67
C MET A 108 -6.80 1.60 11.47
N HIS A 109 -7.71 2.32 10.81
CA HIS A 109 -8.85 2.91 11.50
C HIS A 109 -9.84 1.89 12.08
N PRO A 110 -10.23 0.81 11.37
CA PRO A 110 -11.08 -0.24 11.92
C PRO A 110 -10.34 -1.34 12.72
N LEU A 111 -9.01 -1.29 12.81
CA LEU A 111 -8.19 -2.23 13.58
C LEU A 111 -8.21 -1.87 15.07
N ALA A 112 -8.27 -2.86 15.93
CA ALA A 112 -8.18 -2.67 17.38
C ALA A 112 -6.80 -2.10 17.80
N PRO A 113 -6.73 -1.23 18.83
CA PRO A 113 -5.47 -0.68 19.32
C PRO A 113 -4.46 -1.76 19.72
N GLU A 114 -4.92 -2.88 20.28
CA GLU A 114 -4.10 -4.04 20.65
C GLU A 114 -3.46 -4.71 19.42
N GLY A 115 -4.05 -4.51 18.24
CA GLY A 115 -3.49 -4.92 16.94
C GLY A 115 -2.61 -3.87 16.28
N GLY A 116 -2.45 -2.71 16.92
CA GLY A 116 -1.71 -1.56 16.40
C GLY A 116 -2.57 -0.53 15.65
N GLY A 117 -3.90 -0.63 15.77
CA GLY A 117 -4.85 0.26 15.11
C GLY A 117 -5.14 1.55 15.88
N ASP A 118 -6.08 2.34 15.36
CA ASP A 118 -6.51 3.60 15.95
C ASP A 118 -7.28 3.35 17.26
N VAL A 119 -7.15 4.28 18.22
CA VAL A 119 -7.82 4.20 19.52
C VAL A 119 -9.35 4.33 19.41
N PHE A 120 -9.83 4.95 18.33
CA PHE A 120 -11.26 5.21 18.15
C PHE A 120 -11.74 4.90 16.73
N HIS A 121 -12.83 4.12 16.65
CA HIS A 121 -13.64 3.90 15.46
C HIS A 121 -15.10 3.74 15.92
N SER A 122 -15.97 4.68 15.56
CA SER A 122 -17.37 4.73 16.04
C SER A 122 -18.19 3.49 15.66
N GLY A 123 -17.84 2.82 14.56
CA GLY A 123 -18.43 1.55 14.12
C GLY A 123 -17.93 0.29 14.86
N GLY A 124 -17.11 0.46 15.90
CA GLY A 124 -16.43 -0.64 16.62
C GLY A 124 -15.20 -1.17 15.91
N ARG A 125 -14.48 -2.08 16.56
CA ARG A 125 -13.27 -2.72 16.01
C ARG A 125 -13.66 -3.84 15.06
N GLN A 126 -13.55 -3.59 13.77
CA GLN A 126 -13.90 -4.60 12.75
C GLN A 126 -12.86 -5.73 12.67
N PHE A 127 -11.61 -5.43 13.07
CA PHE A 127 -10.50 -6.37 13.08
C PHE A 127 -9.82 -6.33 14.46
N MET A 128 -9.74 -7.48 15.13
CA MET A 128 -9.08 -7.56 16.45
C MET A 128 -7.56 -7.64 16.34
N SER A 129 -7.04 -8.07 15.20
CA SER A 129 -5.61 -8.14 14.95
C SER A 129 -5.30 -8.17 13.45
N VAL A 130 -4.05 -7.93 13.08
CA VAL A 130 -3.52 -8.10 11.71
C VAL A 130 -3.57 -9.55 11.21
N LYS A 131 -3.92 -10.51 12.08
CA LYS A 131 -4.10 -11.93 11.72
C LYS A 131 -5.51 -12.23 11.18
N ASP A 132 -6.46 -11.29 11.32
CA ASP A 132 -7.82 -11.44 10.77
C ASP A 132 -7.73 -11.70 9.24
N PRO A 133 -8.47 -12.69 8.70
CA PRO A 133 -8.43 -13.03 7.28
C PRO A 133 -8.81 -11.87 6.36
N ASP A 134 -9.82 -11.07 6.75
CA ASP A 134 -10.25 -9.92 5.96
C ASP A 134 -9.21 -8.80 6.00
N TRP A 135 -8.60 -8.56 7.19
CA TRP A 135 -7.50 -7.61 7.30
C TRP A 135 -6.33 -8.01 6.40
N LYS A 136 -5.95 -9.30 6.37
CA LYS A 136 -4.90 -9.82 5.48
C LYS A 136 -5.25 -9.64 4.01
N THR A 137 -6.53 -9.86 3.64
CA THR A 137 -7.00 -9.66 2.26
C THR A 137 -6.87 -8.19 1.86
N MET A 138 -7.27 -7.25 2.75
CA MET A 138 -7.10 -5.82 2.53
C MET A 138 -5.62 -5.43 2.49
N ALA A 139 -4.77 -6.00 3.33
CA ALA A 139 -3.33 -5.78 3.30
C ALA A 139 -2.68 -6.27 1.99
N ALA A 140 -3.15 -7.41 1.45
CA ALA A 140 -2.72 -7.89 0.14
C ALA A 140 -3.07 -6.88 -0.98
N PHE A 141 -4.28 -6.31 -0.95
CA PHE A 141 -4.70 -5.26 -1.87
C PHE A 141 -3.77 -4.04 -1.80
N VAL A 142 -3.48 -3.55 -0.59
CA VAL A 142 -2.56 -2.42 -0.37
C VAL A 142 -1.15 -2.73 -0.91
N ASN A 143 -0.72 -3.97 -0.83
CA ASN A 143 0.55 -4.46 -1.36
C ASN A 143 0.53 -4.75 -2.88
N GLY A 144 -0.56 -4.41 -3.57
CA GLY A 144 -0.67 -4.56 -5.03
C GLY A 144 -0.98 -5.98 -5.50
N ALA A 145 -1.68 -6.77 -4.69
CA ALA A 145 -2.16 -8.09 -5.14
C ALA A 145 -3.13 -7.94 -6.31
N THR A 146 -3.03 -8.87 -7.26
CA THR A 146 -3.92 -9.00 -8.41
C THR A 146 -4.62 -10.35 -8.38
N LEU A 147 -5.78 -10.49 -9.04
CA LEU A 147 -6.47 -11.79 -9.13
C LEU A 147 -5.59 -12.85 -9.82
N GLY A 148 -4.89 -12.49 -10.89
CA GLY A 148 -3.98 -13.38 -11.60
C GLY A 148 -2.73 -13.79 -10.80
N GLY A 149 -2.29 -12.93 -9.88
CA GLY A 149 -1.15 -13.20 -8.99
C GLY A 149 -1.44 -14.23 -7.90
N LEU A 150 -2.71 -14.36 -7.47
CA LEU A 150 -3.11 -15.39 -6.51
C LEU A 150 -3.20 -16.78 -7.13
N SER A 151 -3.52 -16.86 -8.44
CA SER A 151 -3.62 -18.14 -9.17
C SER A 151 -2.27 -18.83 -9.37
N LYS A 152 -1.15 -18.13 -9.26
CA LYS A 152 0.20 -18.68 -9.49
C LYS A 152 0.88 -19.24 -8.24
N LYS A 153 0.21 -19.23 -7.08
CA LYS A 153 0.76 -19.71 -5.79
C LYS A 153 0.16 -21.04 -5.29
N ASN A 154 -0.63 -21.73 -6.11
CA ASN A 154 -1.15 -23.08 -5.80
C ASN A 154 -0.35 -24.14 -6.53
#